data_b7f07b761ff050e43692c52d45647d1a
#
_entry.id   b7f07b761ff050e43692c52d45647d1a
#
_cell.length_a   1.000
_cell.length_b   1.000
_cell.length_c   1.000
_cell.angle_alpha   90.00
_cell.angle_beta   90.00
_cell.angle_gamma   90.00
#
_symmetry.space_group_name_H-M   'P 1'
#
loop_
_entity.id
_entity.type
_entity.pdbx_description
1 polymer ?
#
loop_
_entity_poly.entity_id
_entity_poly.type
_entity_poly.pdbx_seq_one_letter_code
_entity_poly.pdbx_strand_id
1 'polypeptide(L)'
;MELIENALNYVQSFFENEFSGHDYFHTLRVFKTATRIATAEQADLQIVQLAALLHDVDDRKLSPQTHASKANARRFLEENHVDEARIQQIITTIGEISYAGKDSVTPSTLEGQCAQDADRLDAIGAIGIGRAFAFGGNRNRLMHDPAVPPKLNMTKEDYYHHEATTINHFYEKLFLLTELMNTPTAKQIAAARNDFMKDFVAEFLEEWDGLK
;
A
#
# COMPACT_ATOMS: atom_id res chain seq x y z
N MET A 1 24.93 1.07 -0.76
CA MET A 1 24.36 2.37 -1.20
C MET A 1 24.02 2.35 -2.69
N GLU A 2 24.93 1.96 -3.55
CA GLU A 2 24.76 1.92 -5.01
C GLU A 2 23.51 1.13 -5.47
N LEU A 3 23.26 -0.07 -4.94
CA LEU A 3 22.11 -0.90 -5.31
C LEU A 3 20.75 -0.22 -5.02
N ILE A 4 20.63 0.45 -3.88
CA ILE A 4 19.38 1.19 -3.55
C ILE A 4 19.21 2.41 -4.45
N GLU A 5 20.29 3.10 -4.79
CA GLU A 5 20.25 4.23 -5.73
C GLU A 5 19.85 3.77 -7.15
N ASN A 6 20.39 2.63 -7.59
CA ASN A 6 19.98 2.01 -8.86
C ASN A 6 18.50 1.62 -8.84
N ALA A 7 17.99 1.08 -7.72
CA ALA A 7 16.57 0.74 -7.58
C ALA A 7 15.68 2.00 -7.61
N LEU A 8 16.07 3.08 -6.95
CA LEU A 8 15.34 4.36 -7.02
C LEU A 8 15.27 4.91 -8.44
N ASN A 9 16.39 4.90 -9.18
CA ASN A 9 16.42 5.34 -10.57
C ASN A 9 15.56 4.44 -11.47
N TYR A 10 15.63 3.13 -11.25
CA TYR A 10 14.83 2.16 -12.01
C TYR A 10 13.33 2.39 -11.81
N VAL A 11 12.85 2.51 -10.57
CA VAL A 11 11.42 2.71 -10.31
C VAL A 11 10.95 4.10 -10.74
N GLN A 12 11.80 5.12 -10.67
CA GLN A 12 11.49 6.44 -11.21
C GLN A 12 11.21 6.40 -12.71
N SER A 13 12.08 5.73 -13.47
CA SER A 13 11.90 5.55 -14.90
C SER A 13 10.72 4.64 -15.23
N PHE A 14 10.50 3.59 -14.43
CA PHE A 14 9.41 2.62 -14.64
C PHE A 14 8.04 3.27 -14.49
N PHE A 15 7.86 4.17 -13.51
CA PHE A 15 6.60 4.83 -13.20
C PHE A 15 6.48 6.26 -13.77
N GLU A 16 7.32 6.67 -14.70
CA GLU A 16 7.37 8.05 -15.23
C GLU A 16 6.02 8.58 -15.74
N ASN A 17 5.18 7.71 -16.31
CA ASN A 17 3.86 8.04 -16.86
C ASN A 17 2.71 7.37 -16.10
N GLU A 18 2.92 6.96 -14.86
CA GLU A 18 1.91 6.30 -14.05
C GLU A 18 1.28 7.26 -13.03
N PHE A 19 -0.06 7.40 -13.08
CA PHE A 19 -0.83 8.32 -12.24
C PHE A 19 -2.02 7.65 -11.56
N SER A 20 -2.11 6.31 -11.60
CA SER A 20 -3.27 5.56 -11.05
C SER A 20 -3.23 5.36 -9.53
N GLY A 21 -2.19 5.87 -8.85
CA GLY A 21 -1.96 5.69 -7.42
C GLY A 21 -0.91 4.65 -7.06
N HIS A 22 -0.33 3.95 -8.05
CA HIS A 22 0.89 3.13 -7.96
C HIS A 22 2.06 3.86 -8.65
N ASP A 23 2.16 5.17 -8.38
CA ASP A 23 3.14 6.04 -8.98
C ASP A 23 4.50 5.99 -8.24
N TYR A 24 5.51 6.62 -8.84
CA TYR A 24 6.83 6.75 -8.22
C TYR A 24 6.77 7.32 -6.79
N PHE A 25 5.91 8.32 -6.54
CA PHE A 25 5.83 8.95 -5.23
C PHE A 25 5.18 8.05 -4.18
N HIS A 26 4.24 7.18 -4.56
CA HIS A 26 3.76 6.11 -3.70
C HIS A 26 4.92 5.19 -3.29
N THR A 27 5.63 4.64 -4.27
CA THR A 27 6.78 3.77 -4.03
C THR A 27 7.82 4.42 -3.13
N LEU A 28 8.11 5.72 -3.35
CA LEU A 28 9.06 6.46 -2.52
C LEU A 28 8.58 6.66 -1.07
N ARG A 29 7.27 6.90 -0.85
CA ARG A 29 6.70 7.00 0.51
C ARG A 29 6.73 5.64 1.22
N VAL A 30 6.37 4.57 0.52
CA VAL A 30 6.47 3.20 1.03
C VAL A 30 7.90 2.87 1.42
N PHE A 31 8.88 3.13 0.54
CA PHE A 31 10.31 2.93 0.84
C PHE A 31 10.77 3.68 2.10
N LYS A 32 10.42 4.96 2.24
CA LYS A 32 10.80 5.77 3.43
C LYS A 32 10.17 5.21 4.71
N THR A 33 8.89 4.84 4.65
CA THR A 33 8.15 4.29 5.78
C THR A 33 8.67 2.91 6.15
N ALA A 34 8.92 2.04 5.17
CA ALA A 34 9.50 0.71 5.36
C ALA A 34 10.90 0.78 5.99
N THR A 35 11.75 1.70 5.51
CA THR A 35 13.08 1.93 6.09
C THR A 35 12.98 2.34 7.57
N ARG A 36 12.05 3.23 7.92
CA ARG A 36 11.81 3.65 9.31
C ARG A 36 11.37 2.48 10.19
N ILE A 37 10.40 1.69 9.72
CA ILE A 37 9.90 0.54 10.46
C ILE A 37 11.01 -0.51 10.62
N ALA A 38 11.67 -0.90 9.54
CA ALA A 38 12.74 -1.90 9.57
C ALA A 38 13.90 -1.51 10.50
N THR A 39 14.25 -0.21 10.56
CA THR A 39 15.26 0.30 11.49
C THR A 39 14.81 0.12 12.94
N ALA A 40 13.57 0.44 13.25
CA ALA A 40 13.02 0.32 14.61
C ALA A 40 12.86 -1.14 15.05
N GLU A 41 12.44 -2.00 14.15
CA GLU A 41 12.22 -3.45 14.39
C GLU A 41 13.51 -4.30 14.21
N GLN A 42 14.63 -3.70 13.81
CA GLN A 42 15.92 -4.37 13.58
C GLN A 42 15.86 -5.47 12.49
N ALA A 43 15.04 -5.26 11.47
CA ALA A 43 14.95 -6.13 10.29
C ALA A 43 16.11 -5.89 9.31
N ASP A 44 16.31 -6.80 8.36
CA ASP A 44 17.30 -6.61 7.28
C ASP A 44 16.87 -5.45 6.36
N LEU A 45 17.54 -4.31 6.56
CA LEU A 45 17.25 -3.08 5.83
C LEU A 45 17.30 -3.23 4.32
N GLN A 46 18.25 -4.00 3.79
CA GLN A 46 18.40 -4.13 2.34
C GLN A 46 17.24 -4.91 1.72
N ILE A 47 16.80 -6.01 2.37
CA ILE A 47 15.64 -6.77 1.90
C ILE A 47 14.40 -5.90 1.93
N VAL A 48 14.14 -5.21 3.05
CA VAL A 48 12.95 -4.36 3.20
C VAL A 48 12.94 -3.22 2.19
N GLN A 49 14.07 -2.55 2.00
CA GLN A 49 14.20 -1.44 1.07
C GLN A 49 13.98 -1.85 -0.37
N LEU A 50 14.59 -2.96 -0.81
CA LEU A 50 14.44 -3.47 -2.17
C LEU A 50 13.01 -4.00 -2.40
N ALA A 51 12.44 -4.72 -1.44
CA ALA A 51 11.06 -5.16 -1.53
C ALA A 51 10.09 -3.97 -1.64
N ALA A 52 10.27 -2.94 -0.82
CA ALA A 52 9.46 -1.73 -0.85
C ALA A 52 9.59 -0.93 -2.17
N LEU A 53 10.79 -0.87 -2.76
CA LEU A 53 10.99 -0.20 -4.04
C LEU A 53 10.41 -1.00 -5.23
N LEU A 54 10.52 -2.32 -5.18
CA LEU A 54 10.19 -3.19 -6.32
C LEU A 54 8.79 -3.82 -6.25
N HIS A 55 7.99 -3.57 -5.18
CA HIS A 55 6.74 -4.31 -4.96
C HIS A 55 5.70 -4.14 -6.08
N ASP A 56 5.64 -2.96 -6.68
CA ASP A 56 4.63 -2.59 -7.68
C ASP A 56 5.10 -2.72 -9.14
N VAL A 57 6.41 -2.99 -9.42
CA VAL A 57 6.88 -3.13 -10.81
C VAL A 57 6.28 -4.35 -11.53
N ASP A 58 5.74 -5.28 -10.75
CA ASP A 58 5.01 -6.45 -11.21
C ASP A 58 3.56 -6.45 -10.69
N ASP A 59 2.95 -5.27 -10.46
CA ASP A 59 1.54 -5.19 -10.09
C ASP A 59 0.65 -5.75 -11.20
N ARG A 60 -0.44 -6.42 -10.80
CA ARG A 60 -1.36 -7.10 -11.72
C ARG A 60 -1.97 -6.17 -12.76
N LYS A 61 -2.20 -4.90 -12.41
CA LYS A 61 -2.84 -3.91 -13.30
C LYS A 61 -1.83 -3.30 -14.26
N LEU A 62 -0.58 -3.11 -13.80
CA LEU A 62 0.48 -2.45 -14.56
C LEU A 62 1.27 -3.44 -15.42
N SER A 63 1.56 -4.61 -14.88
CA SER A 63 2.42 -5.63 -15.49
C SER A 63 1.80 -7.04 -15.40
N PRO A 64 0.61 -7.28 -16.00
CA PRO A 64 -0.12 -8.54 -15.83
C PRO A 64 0.66 -9.76 -16.31
N GLN A 65 1.57 -9.59 -17.30
CA GLN A 65 2.37 -10.69 -17.86
C GLN A 65 3.48 -11.16 -16.91
N THR A 66 4.00 -10.26 -16.07
CA THR A 66 5.10 -10.54 -15.14
C THR A 66 4.63 -10.71 -13.68
N HIS A 67 3.36 -10.40 -13.42
CA HIS A 67 2.80 -10.41 -12.06
C HIS A 67 3.05 -11.70 -11.28
N ALA A 68 2.78 -12.85 -11.90
CA ALA A 68 2.90 -14.15 -11.23
C ALA A 68 4.35 -14.56 -10.93
N SER A 69 5.26 -14.22 -11.84
CA SER A 69 6.69 -14.58 -11.74
C SER A 69 7.57 -13.53 -11.09
N LYS A 70 7.03 -12.31 -10.90
CA LYS A 70 7.81 -11.12 -10.45
C LYS A 70 9.04 -10.88 -11.32
N ALA A 71 8.88 -11.05 -12.65
CA ALA A 71 9.99 -11.08 -13.58
C ALA A 71 10.72 -9.74 -13.73
N ASN A 72 10.02 -8.60 -13.58
CA ASN A 72 10.66 -7.28 -13.64
C ASN A 72 11.57 -7.06 -12.42
N ALA A 73 11.05 -7.34 -11.22
CA ALA A 73 11.83 -7.24 -9.98
C ALA A 73 13.02 -8.20 -10.00
N ARG A 74 12.82 -9.47 -10.40
CA ARG A 74 13.88 -10.46 -10.51
C ARG A 74 14.97 -10.02 -11.48
N ARG A 75 14.61 -9.59 -12.69
CA ARG A 75 15.56 -9.11 -13.70
C ARG A 75 16.41 -7.95 -13.18
N PHE A 76 15.78 -6.96 -12.54
CA PHE A 76 16.51 -5.85 -11.94
C PHE A 76 17.56 -6.34 -10.94
N LEU A 77 17.21 -7.28 -10.06
CA LEU A 77 18.12 -7.83 -9.05
C LEU A 77 19.28 -8.62 -9.68
N GLU A 78 19.00 -9.43 -10.71
CA GLU A 78 20.01 -10.19 -11.47
C GLU A 78 21.00 -9.27 -12.21
N GLU A 79 20.50 -8.23 -12.88
CA GLU A 79 21.31 -7.23 -13.59
C GLU A 79 22.20 -6.41 -12.65
N ASN A 80 21.80 -6.26 -11.38
CA ASN A 80 22.58 -5.63 -10.33
C ASN A 80 23.42 -6.63 -9.50
N HIS A 81 23.61 -7.86 -10.00
CA HIS A 81 24.48 -8.88 -9.42
C HIS A 81 24.15 -9.26 -7.97
N VAL A 82 22.88 -9.19 -7.59
CA VAL A 82 22.42 -9.70 -6.28
C VAL A 82 22.49 -11.23 -6.30
N ASP A 83 22.98 -11.83 -5.22
CA ASP A 83 23.06 -13.28 -5.14
C ASP A 83 21.68 -13.96 -5.13
N GLU A 84 21.58 -15.19 -5.65
CA GLU A 84 20.29 -15.86 -5.87
C GLU A 84 19.52 -16.10 -4.57
N ALA A 85 20.19 -16.39 -3.46
CA ALA A 85 19.52 -16.58 -2.16
C ALA A 85 18.83 -15.28 -1.70
N ARG A 86 19.51 -14.14 -1.90
CA ARG A 86 18.98 -12.80 -1.59
C ARG A 86 17.83 -12.43 -2.52
N ILE A 87 17.97 -12.71 -3.82
CA ILE A 87 16.88 -12.52 -4.80
C ILE A 87 15.64 -13.28 -4.35
N GLN A 88 15.79 -14.54 -3.98
CA GLN A 88 14.65 -15.35 -3.55
C GLN A 88 13.95 -14.77 -2.30
N GLN A 89 14.70 -14.28 -1.33
CA GLN A 89 14.14 -13.61 -0.14
C GLN A 89 13.34 -12.36 -0.53
N ILE A 90 13.89 -11.49 -1.38
CA ILE A 90 13.24 -10.26 -1.82
C ILE A 90 11.97 -10.57 -2.61
N ILE A 91 12.02 -11.50 -3.56
CA ILE A 91 10.87 -11.89 -4.39
C ILE A 91 9.75 -12.51 -3.55
N THR A 92 10.09 -13.36 -2.58
CA THR A 92 9.12 -13.90 -1.62
C THR A 92 8.46 -12.78 -0.81
N THR A 93 9.26 -11.85 -0.29
CA THR A 93 8.77 -10.67 0.44
C THR A 93 7.81 -9.85 -0.43
N ILE A 94 8.16 -9.54 -1.69
CA ILE A 94 7.29 -8.81 -2.63
C ILE A 94 5.96 -9.56 -2.83
N GLY A 95 5.99 -10.87 -2.93
CA GLY A 95 4.79 -11.69 -3.10
C GLY A 95 3.78 -11.61 -1.94
N GLU A 96 4.25 -11.26 -0.74
CA GLU A 96 3.44 -11.19 0.48
C GLU A 96 2.96 -9.76 0.84
N ILE A 97 3.37 -8.70 0.10
CA ILE A 97 3.03 -7.31 0.44
C ILE A 97 1.58 -6.96 0.12
N SER A 98 1.09 -7.35 -1.06
CA SER A 98 -0.16 -6.85 -1.61
C SER A 98 -1.39 -7.19 -0.76
N TYR A 99 -2.28 -6.20 -0.60
CA TYR A 99 -3.57 -6.40 0.07
C TYR A 99 -4.54 -7.18 -0.81
N ALA A 100 -5.07 -8.28 -0.31
CA ALA A 100 -6.02 -9.16 -0.99
C ALA A 100 -7.37 -9.31 -0.23
N GLY A 101 -7.82 -8.27 0.46
CA GLY A 101 -9.03 -8.35 1.29
C GLY A 101 -8.84 -9.31 2.48
N LYS A 102 -9.85 -10.16 2.73
CA LYS A 102 -9.79 -11.20 3.78
C LYS A 102 -8.76 -12.30 3.49
N ASP A 103 -8.33 -12.43 2.24
CA ASP A 103 -7.32 -13.42 1.80
C ASP A 103 -5.89 -12.86 1.88
N SER A 104 -5.70 -11.67 2.47
CA SER A 104 -4.37 -11.11 2.70
C SER A 104 -3.59 -12.00 3.66
N VAL A 105 -2.40 -12.42 3.24
CA VAL A 105 -1.51 -13.21 4.09
C VAL A 105 -0.79 -12.31 5.08
N THR A 106 -0.50 -12.83 6.27
CA THR A 106 0.49 -12.24 7.16
C THR A 106 1.86 -12.72 6.71
N PRO A 107 2.81 -11.82 6.37
CA PRO A 107 4.13 -12.23 5.93
C PRO A 107 4.85 -13.10 6.96
N SER A 108 5.56 -14.10 6.45
CA SER A 108 6.26 -15.09 7.28
C SER A 108 7.54 -14.56 7.91
N THR A 109 8.11 -13.48 7.36
CA THR A 109 9.34 -12.86 7.81
C THR A 109 9.10 -11.46 8.38
N LEU A 110 10.00 -11.00 9.24
CA LEU A 110 9.95 -9.65 9.78
C LEU A 110 10.10 -8.59 8.68
N GLU A 111 10.95 -8.88 7.68
CA GLU A 111 11.15 -8.04 6.50
C GLU A 111 9.84 -7.88 5.70
N GLY A 112 9.14 -8.98 5.48
CA GLY A 112 7.83 -8.97 4.83
C GLY A 112 6.80 -8.18 5.63
N GLN A 113 6.76 -8.35 6.94
CA GLN A 113 5.88 -7.60 7.83
C GLN A 113 6.16 -6.09 7.76
N CYS A 114 7.42 -5.67 7.81
CA CYS A 114 7.82 -4.27 7.69
C CYS A 114 7.41 -3.66 6.34
N ALA A 115 7.63 -4.38 5.25
CA ALA A 115 7.31 -3.91 3.90
C ALA A 115 5.79 -3.82 3.67
N GLN A 116 5.03 -4.84 4.10
CA GLN A 116 3.56 -4.86 4.01
C GLN A 116 2.93 -3.76 4.85
N ASP A 117 3.41 -3.55 6.06
CA ASP A 117 2.93 -2.49 6.95
C ASP A 117 3.15 -1.11 6.34
N ALA A 118 4.30 -0.88 5.70
CA ALA A 118 4.62 0.38 5.05
C ALA A 118 3.67 0.68 3.88
N ASP A 119 3.34 -0.30 3.04
CA ASP A 119 2.38 -0.16 1.96
C ASP A 119 0.97 0.13 2.50
N ARG A 120 0.52 -0.62 3.51
CA ARG A 120 -0.76 -0.38 4.18
C ARG A 120 -0.85 1.00 4.83
N LEU A 121 0.22 1.48 5.44
CA LEU A 121 0.30 2.81 6.02
C LEU A 121 0.15 3.92 4.97
N ASP A 122 0.62 3.75 3.74
CA ASP A 122 0.43 4.75 2.68
C ASP A 122 -1.05 4.89 2.24
N ALA A 123 -1.88 3.88 2.55
CA ALA A 123 -3.32 3.91 2.28
C ALA A 123 -4.15 4.62 3.36
N ILE A 124 -3.56 5.02 4.50
CA ILE A 124 -4.28 5.62 5.64
C ILE A 124 -3.68 6.97 6.06
N GLY A 125 -4.42 7.70 6.89
CA GLY A 125 -4.05 9.05 7.32
C GLY A 125 -4.28 10.11 6.23
N ALA A 126 -3.63 11.25 6.32
CA ALA A 126 -3.82 12.38 5.40
C ALA A 126 -3.54 12.02 3.93
N ILE A 127 -2.49 11.26 3.67
CA ILE A 127 -2.18 10.75 2.32
C ILE A 127 -3.27 9.80 1.85
N GLY A 128 -3.71 8.87 2.72
CA GLY A 128 -4.79 7.93 2.42
C GLY A 128 -6.11 8.63 2.06
N ILE A 129 -6.49 9.68 2.78
CA ILE A 129 -7.65 10.54 2.48
C ILE A 129 -7.51 11.11 1.06
N GLY A 130 -6.40 11.80 0.77
CA GLY A 130 -6.16 12.38 -0.56
C GLY A 130 -6.22 11.35 -1.68
N ARG A 131 -5.59 10.18 -1.48
CA ARG A 131 -5.61 9.07 -2.44
C ARG A 131 -7.03 8.50 -2.66
N ALA A 132 -7.83 8.35 -1.60
CA ALA A 132 -9.19 7.84 -1.69
C ALA A 132 -10.08 8.75 -2.54
N PHE A 133 -10.02 10.07 -2.32
CA PHE A 133 -10.80 11.03 -3.12
C PHE A 133 -10.27 11.16 -4.55
N ALA A 134 -8.96 11.18 -4.77
CA ALA A 134 -8.38 11.19 -6.11
C ALA A 134 -8.79 9.94 -6.92
N PHE A 135 -8.70 8.75 -6.32
CA PHE A 135 -9.13 7.50 -6.93
C PHE A 135 -10.65 7.49 -7.18
N GLY A 136 -11.45 7.94 -6.22
CA GLY A 136 -12.91 8.05 -6.36
C GLY A 136 -13.30 8.95 -7.54
N GLY A 137 -12.69 10.13 -7.64
CA GLY A 137 -12.93 11.06 -8.76
C GLY A 137 -12.55 10.46 -10.12
N ASN A 138 -11.41 9.78 -10.20
CA ASN A 138 -10.98 9.09 -11.44
C ASN A 138 -11.94 7.97 -11.87
N ARG A 139 -12.68 7.38 -10.92
CA ARG A 139 -13.65 6.31 -11.16
C ARG A 139 -15.09 6.80 -11.25
N ASN A 140 -15.33 8.11 -11.33
CA ASN A 140 -16.67 8.72 -11.29
C ASN A 140 -17.49 8.30 -10.07
N ARG A 141 -16.83 8.05 -8.95
CA ARG A 141 -17.44 7.66 -7.69
C ARG A 141 -17.89 8.91 -6.93
N LEU A 142 -19.14 8.91 -6.41
CA LEU A 142 -19.60 9.97 -5.53
C LEU A 142 -18.73 10.09 -4.28
N MET A 143 -18.55 11.29 -3.76
CA MET A 143 -17.87 11.49 -2.47
C MET A 143 -18.66 10.84 -1.35
N HIS A 144 -19.97 11.12 -1.28
CA HIS A 144 -20.89 10.58 -0.28
C HIS A 144 -22.31 10.51 -0.85
N ASP A 145 -23.09 9.56 -0.36
CA ASP A 145 -24.54 9.46 -0.58
C ASP A 145 -25.14 8.86 0.71
N PRO A 146 -25.95 9.64 1.48
CA PRO A 146 -26.58 9.15 2.71
C PRO A 146 -27.50 7.95 2.51
N ALA A 147 -28.01 7.74 1.30
CA ALA A 147 -28.88 6.61 0.98
C ALA A 147 -28.12 5.29 0.75
N VAL A 148 -26.78 5.36 0.61
CA VAL A 148 -25.92 4.20 0.36
C VAL A 148 -25.06 3.89 1.59
N PRO A 149 -25.48 2.93 2.46
CA PRO A 149 -24.69 2.58 3.63
C PRO A 149 -23.43 1.79 3.24
N PRO A 150 -22.36 1.84 4.05
CA PRO A 150 -21.15 1.06 3.82
C PRO A 150 -21.44 -0.44 3.94
N LYS A 151 -20.85 -1.24 3.02
CA LYS A 151 -20.96 -2.70 3.04
C LYS A 151 -19.77 -3.30 3.79
N LEU A 152 -20.01 -3.78 5.00
CA LEU A 152 -18.97 -4.41 5.83
C LEU A 152 -18.83 -5.91 5.51
N ASN A 153 -17.69 -6.49 5.85
CA ASN A 153 -17.41 -7.92 5.71
C ASN A 153 -17.50 -8.49 4.29
N MET A 154 -17.16 -7.70 3.29
CA MET A 154 -17.13 -8.13 1.89
C MET A 154 -16.15 -9.27 1.65
N THR A 155 -16.54 -10.21 0.76
CA THR A 155 -15.62 -11.16 0.17
C THR A 155 -14.67 -10.43 -0.80
N LYS A 156 -13.59 -11.09 -1.25
CA LYS A 156 -12.68 -10.55 -2.26
C LYS A 156 -13.43 -10.20 -3.56
N GLU A 157 -14.33 -11.06 -3.98
CA GLU A 157 -15.14 -10.86 -5.20
C GLU A 157 -16.08 -9.67 -5.05
N ASP A 158 -16.82 -9.60 -3.93
CA ASP A 158 -17.66 -8.44 -3.60
C ASP A 158 -16.87 -7.14 -3.64
N TYR A 159 -15.69 -7.11 -3.02
CA TYR A 159 -14.85 -5.92 -2.93
C TYR A 159 -14.44 -5.37 -4.31
N TYR A 160 -14.13 -6.25 -5.28
CA TYR A 160 -13.73 -5.82 -6.63
C TYR A 160 -14.91 -5.33 -7.49
N HIS A 161 -16.13 -5.75 -7.20
CA HIS A 161 -17.34 -5.42 -7.97
C HIS A 161 -18.27 -4.44 -7.26
N HIS A 162 -17.95 -4.05 -6.02
CA HIS A 162 -18.78 -3.16 -5.22
C HIS A 162 -18.60 -1.70 -5.64
N GLU A 163 -19.72 -1.06 -5.99
CA GLU A 163 -19.80 0.37 -6.21
C GLU A 163 -20.18 1.05 -4.88
N ALA A 164 -19.24 1.74 -4.27
CA ALA A 164 -19.41 2.48 -3.03
C ALA A 164 -19.07 3.94 -3.21
N THR A 165 -19.50 4.79 -2.27
CA THR A 165 -19.02 6.16 -2.19
C THR A 165 -17.59 6.21 -1.65
N THR A 166 -16.90 7.34 -1.81
CA THR A 166 -15.55 7.50 -1.26
C THR A 166 -15.57 7.45 0.28
N ILE A 167 -16.59 8.04 0.92
CA ILE A 167 -16.75 7.98 2.39
C ILE A 167 -17.01 6.53 2.86
N ASN A 168 -17.81 5.75 2.14
CA ASN A 168 -18.03 4.34 2.51
C ASN A 168 -16.74 3.54 2.52
N HIS A 169 -15.80 3.84 1.60
CA HIS A 169 -14.51 3.18 1.55
C HIS A 169 -13.67 3.32 2.84
N PHE A 170 -13.88 4.37 3.61
CA PHE A 170 -13.23 4.51 4.92
C PHE A 170 -13.67 3.38 5.87
N TYR A 171 -14.97 3.10 5.93
CA TYR A 171 -15.55 2.04 6.78
C TYR A 171 -15.27 0.64 6.22
N GLU A 172 -15.31 0.50 4.90
CA GLU A 172 -15.20 -0.78 4.20
C GLU A 172 -13.76 -1.30 4.15
N LYS A 173 -12.76 -0.41 4.21
CA LYS A 173 -11.35 -0.78 4.11
C LYS A 173 -10.43 0.01 5.03
N LEU A 174 -10.41 1.36 4.94
CA LEU A 174 -9.29 2.13 5.47
C LEU A 174 -9.17 2.02 6.99
N PHE A 175 -10.27 2.09 7.73
CA PHE A 175 -10.27 1.89 9.18
C PHE A 175 -9.85 0.48 9.57
N LEU A 176 -10.19 -0.53 8.76
CA LEU A 176 -9.85 -1.93 9.03
C LEU A 176 -8.35 -2.21 8.88
N LEU A 177 -7.64 -1.43 8.04
CA LEU A 177 -6.20 -1.62 7.84
C LEU A 177 -5.39 -1.45 9.12
N THR A 178 -5.86 -0.63 10.06
CA THR A 178 -5.19 -0.40 11.34
C THR A 178 -5.00 -1.68 12.15
N GLU A 179 -6.03 -2.53 12.17
CA GLU A 179 -6.01 -3.81 12.89
C GLU A 179 -5.14 -4.87 12.20
N LEU A 180 -4.80 -4.63 10.93
CA LEU A 180 -4.01 -5.56 10.12
C LEU A 180 -2.51 -5.26 10.12
N MET A 181 -2.06 -4.28 10.91
CA MET A 181 -0.63 -4.01 11.06
C MET A 181 0.06 -5.13 11.83
N ASN A 182 1.24 -5.51 11.36
CA ASN A 182 2.01 -6.62 11.91
C ASN A 182 2.94 -6.14 13.04
N THR A 183 3.75 -5.12 12.76
CA THR A 183 4.83 -4.67 13.65
C THR A 183 4.36 -3.67 14.71
N PRO A 184 4.99 -3.65 15.90
CA PRO A 184 4.70 -2.67 16.94
C PRO A 184 4.84 -1.21 16.46
N THR A 185 5.89 -0.92 15.70
CA THR A 185 6.13 0.42 15.15
C THR A 185 5.00 0.85 14.19
N ALA A 186 4.57 -0.04 13.29
CA ALA A 186 3.48 0.27 12.37
C ALA A 186 2.14 0.43 13.08
N LYS A 187 1.85 -0.36 14.10
CA LYS A 187 0.63 -0.23 14.93
C LYS A 187 0.53 1.15 15.57
N GLN A 188 1.62 1.67 16.11
CA GLN A 188 1.64 3.02 16.70
C GLN A 188 1.37 4.10 15.64
N ILE A 189 2.01 4.01 14.46
CA ILE A 189 1.79 4.95 13.37
C ILE A 189 0.35 4.87 12.86
N ALA A 190 -0.17 3.64 12.70
CA ALA A 190 -1.51 3.40 12.19
C ALA A 190 -2.59 3.94 13.14
N ALA A 191 -2.43 3.78 14.45
CA ALA A 191 -3.36 4.32 15.43
C ALA A 191 -3.55 5.84 15.26
N ALA A 192 -2.44 6.60 15.22
CA ALA A 192 -2.51 8.05 15.04
C ALA A 192 -3.11 8.46 13.68
N ARG A 193 -2.80 7.72 12.59
CA ARG A 193 -3.39 7.97 11.28
C ARG A 193 -4.88 7.64 11.23
N ASN A 194 -5.30 6.61 11.95
CA ASN A 194 -6.70 6.19 12.04
C ASN A 194 -7.55 7.22 12.78
N ASP A 195 -7.05 7.73 13.92
CA ASP A 195 -7.73 8.77 14.67
C ASP A 195 -7.91 10.02 13.81
N PHE A 196 -6.87 10.45 13.10
CA PHE A 196 -6.97 11.57 12.14
C PHE A 196 -8.02 11.32 11.05
N MET A 197 -8.12 10.09 10.51
CA MET A 197 -9.15 9.76 9.51
C MET A 197 -10.56 9.79 10.08
N LYS A 198 -10.74 9.33 11.34
CA LYS A 198 -12.04 9.39 12.03
C LYS A 198 -12.49 10.82 12.25
N ASP A 199 -11.59 11.69 12.71
CA ASP A 199 -11.86 13.11 12.88
C ASP A 199 -12.22 13.78 11.55
N PHE A 200 -11.47 13.48 10.48
CA PHE A 200 -11.79 13.95 9.14
C PHE A 200 -13.18 13.52 8.66
N VAL A 201 -13.55 12.24 8.82
CA VAL A 201 -14.86 11.75 8.39
C VAL A 201 -15.99 12.37 9.22
N ALA A 202 -15.79 12.55 10.52
CA ALA A 202 -16.76 13.21 11.37
C ALA A 202 -17.00 14.67 10.92
N GLU A 203 -15.92 15.43 10.70
CA GLU A 203 -16.01 16.81 10.21
C GLU A 203 -16.66 16.88 8.82
N PHE A 204 -16.27 15.99 7.90
CA PHE A 204 -16.84 15.91 6.55
C PHE A 204 -18.36 15.72 6.59
N LEU A 205 -18.88 14.86 7.46
CA LEU A 205 -20.31 14.57 7.56
C LEU A 205 -21.08 15.72 8.19
N GLU A 206 -20.52 16.42 9.19
CA GLU A 206 -21.14 17.62 9.77
C GLU A 206 -21.23 18.78 8.76
N GLU A 207 -20.17 18.99 7.96
CA GLU A 207 -20.19 19.96 6.86
C GLU A 207 -21.18 19.55 5.75
N TRP A 208 -21.24 18.26 5.43
CA TRP A 208 -22.18 17.72 4.43
C TRP A 208 -23.62 17.99 4.78
N ASP A 209 -23.98 17.88 6.06
CA ASP A 209 -25.32 18.13 6.57
C ASP A 209 -25.57 19.63 6.87
N GLY A 210 -24.58 20.49 6.64
CA GLY A 210 -24.68 21.95 6.91
C GLY A 210 -24.78 22.28 8.38
N LEU A 211 -24.19 21.45 9.25
CA LEU A 211 -24.15 21.65 10.70
C LEU A 211 -22.93 22.47 11.13
N LYS A 212 -21.96 22.61 10.26
CA LYS A 212 -20.76 23.45 10.38
C LYS A 212 -20.55 24.30 9.13
#